data_3ded26350452380c995076659f4bde28
#
_entry.id   3ded26350452380c995076659f4bde28
#
_cell.length_a   1.000
_cell.length_b   1.000
_cell.length_c   1.000
_cell.angle_alpha   90.00
_cell.angle_beta   90.00
_cell.angle_gamma   90.00
#
_symmetry.space_group_name_H-M   'P 1'
#
loop_
_entity.id
_entity.type
_entity.pdbx_description
1 polymer ?
#
loop_
_entity_poly.entity_id
_entity_poly.type
_entity_poly.pdbx_seq_one_letter_code
_entity_poly.pdbx_strand_id
1 'polypeptide(L)'
;MRNRTRILAARLAACSLSAAMVFTALPPTAVTSYASALEVDLDVEASKEIIGKVGTTGTVPYKASVGKGDVTARTTVVYSSSDESIVTVDTNGKYTLKKKGTATITAVYSCKLQDGSEAKTTKYISVKVKDHDFAIQIPEDVTNREIEVDDIGIIAPDCLLDEGSVFPTKLTFASTNNEVVSVESVENTNTAKYTAKKAGTATVTVTAEYQPVEGGY
;
A
#
# COMPACT_ATOMS: atom_id res chain seq x y z
N MET A 1 -32.37 33.77 -27.87
CA MET A 1 -30.99 33.43 -27.52
C MET A 1 -30.92 31.94 -27.19
N ARG A 2 -30.05 31.20 -27.85
CA ARG A 2 -30.13 29.74 -28.01
C ARG A 2 -29.56 28.98 -26.80
N ASN A 3 -30.44 28.21 -26.14
CA ASN A 3 -30.09 27.18 -25.18
C ASN A 3 -29.38 26.01 -25.90
N ARG A 4 -28.14 25.69 -25.55
CA ARG A 4 -27.47 24.49 -26.01
C ARG A 4 -27.43 23.48 -24.87
N THR A 5 -28.39 22.58 -24.84
CA THR A 5 -28.38 21.36 -24.03
C THR A 5 -27.31 20.41 -24.59
N ARG A 6 -26.25 20.13 -23.83
CA ARG A 6 -25.28 19.06 -24.15
C ARG A 6 -25.82 17.75 -23.60
N ILE A 7 -26.28 16.89 -24.48
CA ILE A 7 -26.62 15.50 -24.15
C ILE A 7 -25.30 14.70 -24.10
N LEU A 8 -24.99 14.18 -22.92
CA LEU A 8 -23.88 13.24 -22.73
C LEU A 8 -24.38 11.85 -23.16
N ALA A 9 -23.97 11.37 -24.34
CA ALA A 9 -24.28 10.03 -24.79
C ALA A 9 -23.39 9.01 -24.08
N ALA A 10 -23.97 8.31 -23.11
CA ALA A 10 -23.38 7.09 -22.56
C ALA A 10 -23.43 5.99 -23.62
N ARG A 11 -22.27 5.56 -24.11
CA ARG A 11 -22.17 4.38 -24.98
C ARG A 11 -22.28 3.12 -24.12
N LEU A 12 -23.49 2.59 -24.02
CA LEU A 12 -23.69 1.19 -23.66
C LEU A 12 -23.25 0.34 -24.86
N ALA A 13 -22.18 -0.42 -24.70
CA ALA A 13 -21.86 -1.51 -25.61
C ALA A 13 -22.84 -2.66 -25.31
N ALA A 14 -23.97 -2.64 -25.98
CA ALA A 14 -24.87 -3.78 -26.02
C ALA A 14 -24.24 -4.85 -26.92
N CYS A 15 -23.74 -5.93 -26.31
CA CYS A 15 -23.39 -7.15 -27.03
C CYS A 15 -24.72 -7.80 -27.43
N SER A 16 -25.23 -7.45 -28.63
CA SER A 16 -26.40 -8.11 -29.20
C SER A 16 -25.98 -9.47 -29.74
N LEU A 17 -26.28 -10.54 -28.99
CA LEU A 17 -26.28 -11.90 -29.52
C LEU A 17 -27.56 -12.05 -30.32
N SER A 18 -27.51 -11.84 -31.64
CA SER A 18 -28.61 -12.16 -32.57
C SER A 18 -28.71 -13.67 -32.73
N ALA A 19 -29.52 -14.32 -31.91
CA ALA A 19 -29.97 -15.68 -32.18
C ALA A 19 -31.05 -15.63 -33.26
N ALA A 20 -30.67 -15.90 -34.51
CA ALA A 20 -31.63 -16.12 -35.57
C ALA A 20 -32.38 -17.44 -35.31
N MET A 21 -33.63 -17.36 -34.83
CA MET A 21 -34.51 -18.54 -34.75
C MET A 21 -34.96 -18.88 -36.15
N VAL A 22 -34.43 -19.94 -36.74
CA VAL A 22 -35.01 -20.59 -37.87
C VAL A 22 -36.05 -21.59 -37.36
N PHE A 23 -37.33 -21.25 -37.48
CA PHE A 23 -38.44 -22.15 -37.23
C PHE A 23 -38.58 -23.11 -38.44
N THR A 24 -37.96 -24.28 -38.36
CA THR A 24 -38.38 -25.44 -39.19
C THR A 24 -39.41 -26.20 -38.40
N ALA A 25 -40.59 -26.43 -39.00
CA ALA A 25 -41.62 -27.27 -38.39
C ALA A 25 -41.11 -28.69 -38.19
N LEU A 26 -40.80 -29.08 -36.96
CA LEU A 26 -40.46 -30.42 -36.56
C LEU A 26 -41.73 -31.19 -36.14
N PRO A 27 -41.80 -32.52 -36.39
CA PRO A 27 -42.94 -33.34 -36.01
C PRO A 27 -43.13 -33.39 -34.47
N PRO A 28 -44.32 -33.60 -33.93
CA PRO A 28 -44.73 -33.29 -32.56
C PRO A 28 -44.17 -34.25 -31.47
N THR A 29 -43.02 -34.91 -31.69
CA THR A 29 -42.45 -35.86 -30.72
C THR A 29 -41.04 -35.54 -30.20
N ALA A 30 -40.51 -34.35 -30.46
CA ALA A 30 -39.20 -33.96 -29.91
C ALA A 30 -39.28 -32.59 -29.23
N VAL A 31 -39.89 -32.53 -28.05
CA VAL A 31 -39.69 -31.40 -27.14
C VAL A 31 -38.32 -31.65 -26.43
N THR A 32 -37.24 -31.35 -27.13
CA THR A 32 -35.98 -31.12 -26.45
C THR A 32 -36.13 -29.77 -25.76
N SER A 33 -36.35 -29.80 -24.43
CA SER A 33 -36.21 -28.66 -23.60
C SER A 33 -34.74 -28.24 -23.62
N TYR A 34 -34.43 -27.21 -24.41
CA TYR A 34 -33.17 -26.49 -24.21
C TYR A 34 -33.32 -25.73 -22.89
N ALA A 35 -33.00 -26.40 -21.79
CA ALA A 35 -32.68 -25.66 -20.60
C ALA A 35 -31.42 -24.84 -20.95
N SER A 36 -31.58 -23.58 -21.28
CA SER A 36 -30.46 -22.67 -21.23
C SER A 36 -29.92 -22.77 -19.81
N ALA A 37 -28.73 -23.32 -19.66
CA ALA A 37 -28.04 -23.26 -18.38
C ALA A 37 -28.01 -21.80 -18.00
N LEU A 38 -28.74 -21.42 -16.95
CA LEU A 38 -28.61 -20.11 -16.34
C LEU A 38 -27.15 -20.05 -15.92
N GLU A 39 -26.37 -19.21 -16.60
CA GLU A 39 -24.99 -18.93 -16.20
C GLU A 39 -25.09 -18.28 -14.81
N VAL A 40 -24.73 -19.05 -13.80
CA VAL A 40 -24.85 -18.64 -12.42
C VAL A 40 -23.56 -17.90 -12.07
N ASP A 41 -23.64 -16.58 -12.04
CA ASP A 41 -22.54 -15.71 -11.70
C ASP A 41 -22.21 -15.77 -10.21
N LEU A 42 -20.92 -15.98 -9.90
CA LEU A 42 -20.36 -15.77 -8.57
C LEU A 42 -19.96 -14.31 -8.44
N ASP A 43 -20.77 -13.53 -7.74
CA ASP A 43 -20.44 -12.15 -7.43
C ASP A 43 -19.56 -12.07 -6.17
N VAL A 44 -18.46 -11.32 -6.24
CA VAL A 44 -17.52 -11.14 -5.15
C VAL A 44 -17.24 -9.66 -4.94
N GLU A 45 -17.57 -9.20 -3.76
CA GLU A 45 -17.10 -7.92 -3.22
C GLU A 45 -15.77 -8.14 -2.50
N ALA A 46 -14.69 -7.58 -3.02
CA ALA A 46 -13.35 -7.61 -2.43
C ALA A 46 -12.72 -6.23 -2.50
N SER A 47 -11.70 -6.00 -1.67
CA SER A 47 -10.88 -4.79 -1.76
C SER A 47 -10.29 -4.62 -3.15
N LYS A 48 -10.35 -3.41 -3.70
CA LYS A 48 -9.76 -3.08 -5.01
C LYS A 48 -8.31 -2.63 -4.89
N GLU A 49 -7.95 -2.09 -3.73
CA GLU A 49 -6.64 -1.53 -3.47
C GLU A 49 -6.20 -1.78 -2.03
N ILE A 50 -4.89 -1.99 -1.87
CA ILE A 50 -4.19 -2.05 -0.58
C ILE A 50 -3.06 -1.04 -0.64
N ILE A 51 -3.06 -0.07 0.27
CA ILE A 51 -1.98 0.89 0.44
C ILE A 51 -1.44 0.75 1.85
N GLY A 52 -0.11 0.63 1.96
CA GLY A 52 0.53 0.51 3.27
C GLY A 52 2.03 0.76 3.20
N LYS A 53 2.68 0.71 4.36
CA LYS A 53 4.13 0.83 4.47
C LYS A 53 4.79 -0.54 4.52
N VAL A 54 6.07 -0.59 4.28
CA VAL A 54 6.87 -1.82 4.45
C VAL A 54 6.65 -2.40 5.85
N GLY A 55 6.54 -3.73 5.96
CA GLY A 55 6.24 -4.43 7.22
C GLY A 55 4.75 -4.56 7.56
N THR A 56 3.86 -3.79 6.93
CA THR A 56 2.41 -3.91 7.18
C THR A 56 1.90 -5.28 6.78
N THR A 57 1.10 -5.88 7.65
CA THR A 57 0.38 -7.13 7.40
C THR A 57 -1.13 -6.92 7.47
N GLY A 58 -1.88 -7.72 6.76
CA GLY A 58 -3.35 -7.69 6.79
C GLY A 58 -3.94 -8.91 6.14
N THR A 59 -5.26 -8.91 5.97
CA THR A 59 -5.97 -9.98 5.26
C THR A 59 -6.86 -9.36 4.20
N VAL A 60 -6.94 -9.98 3.03
CA VAL A 60 -7.84 -9.56 1.94
C VAL A 60 -9.28 -9.92 2.34
N PRO A 61 -10.12 -8.93 2.70
CA PRO A 61 -11.51 -9.21 3.01
C PRO A 61 -12.30 -9.44 1.74
N TYR A 62 -13.27 -10.34 1.79
CA TYR A 62 -14.23 -10.54 0.70
C TYR A 62 -15.59 -11.00 1.21
N LYS A 63 -16.62 -10.79 0.38
CA LYS A 63 -17.94 -11.42 0.49
C LYS A 63 -18.28 -12.01 -0.87
N ALA A 64 -18.84 -13.21 -0.88
CA ALA A 64 -19.23 -13.90 -2.10
C ALA A 64 -20.71 -14.25 -2.05
N SER A 65 -21.40 -14.02 -3.17
CA SER A 65 -22.83 -14.32 -3.32
C SER A 65 -23.13 -14.98 -4.68
N VAL A 66 -24.15 -15.81 -4.68
CA VAL A 66 -24.74 -16.38 -5.89
C VAL A 66 -26.22 -15.98 -5.89
N GLY A 67 -26.60 -15.12 -6.82
CA GLY A 67 -27.89 -14.46 -6.80
C GLY A 67 -28.08 -13.65 -5.49
N LYS A 68 -29.06 -14.03 -4.65
CA LYS A 68 -29.31 -13.39 -3.34
C LYS A 68 -28.74 -14.18 -2.16
N GLY A 69 -28.06 -15.31 -2.41
CA GLY A 69 -27.55 -16.20 -1.37
C GLY A 69 -26.09 -15.91 -1.04
N ASP A 70 -25.78 -15.71 0.23
CA ASP A 70 -24.39 -15.62 0.70
C ASP A 70 -23.73 -17.01 0.61
N VAL A 71 -22.62 -17.09 -0.09
CA VAL A 71 -21.81 -18.31 -0.26
C VAL A 71 -20.38 -18.15 0.23
N THR A 72 -20.08 -17.07 0.94
CA THR A 72 -18.71 -16.73 1.42
C THR A 72 -18.06 -17.91 2.14
N ALA A 73 -18.76 -18.58 3.05
CA ALA A 73 -18.23 -19.73 3.81
C ALA A 73 -17.95 -20.98 2.96
N ARG A 74 -18.51 -21.08 1.74
CA ARG A 74 -18.34 -22.19 0.81
C ARG A 74 -17.42 -21.84 -0.36
N THR A 75 -16.97 -20.60 -0.44
CA THR A 75 -16.11 -20.11 -1.50
C THR A 75 -14.67 -20.44 -1.18
N THR A 76 -14.01 -21.14 -2.09
CA THR A 76 -12.56 -21.38 -2.04
C THR A 76 -11.86 -20.24 -2.78
N VAL A 77 -10.75 -19.77 -2.25
CA VAL A 77 -9.96 -18.68 -2.86
C VAL A 77 -8.53 -19.14 -3.07
N VAL A 78 -8.01 -18.86 -4.26
CA VAL A 78 -6.58 -19.04 -4.57
C VAL A 78 -5.98 -17.66 -4.81
N TYR A 79 -4.99 -17.30 -4.01
CA TYR A 79 -4.28 -16.04 -4.10
C TYR A 79 -2.92 -16.21 -4.77
N SER A 80 -2.49 -15.20 -5.50
CA SER A 80 -1.13 -15.07 -6.02
C SER A 80 -0.71 -13.60 -6.08
N SER A 81 0.59 -13.35 -5.95
CA SER A 81 1.18 -12.03 -6.11
C SER A 81 1.89 -11.93 -7.46
N SER A 82 1.79 -10.80 -8.12
CA SER A 82 2.59 -10.51 -9.34
C SER A 82 4.07 -10.28 -9.04
N ASP A 83 4.39 -9.90 -7.78
CA ASP A 83 5.76 -9.71 -7.31
C ASP A 83 5.86 -9.98 -5.79
N GLU A 84 6.37 -11.16 -5.45
CA GLU A 84 6.54 -11.60 -4.06
C GLU A 84 7.68 -10.87 -3.32
N SER A 85 8.52 -10.13 -4.02
CA SER A 85 9.51 -9.25 -3.39
C SER A 85 8.87 -7.98 -2.81
N ILE A 86 7.71 -7.56 -3.36
CA ILE A 86 6.96 -6.37 -2.94
C ILE A 86 5.86 -6.76 -1.95
N VAL A 87 5.05 -7.77 -2.28
CA VAL A 87 3.97 -8.27 -1.42
C VAL A 87 3.86 -9.79 -1.52
N THR A 88 3.80 -10.45 -0.38
CA THR A 88 3.40 -11.87 -0.32
C THR A 88 1.97 -12.00 0.15
N VAL A 89 1.28 -13.04 -0.29
CA VAL A 89 -0.05 -13.42 0.17
C VAL A 89 -0.10 -14.93 0.36
N ASP A 90 -0.67 -15.39 1.47
CA ASP A 90 -0.83 -16.81 1.76
C ASP A 90 -2.20 -17.35 1.28
N THR A 91 -2.42 -18.65 1.48
CA THR A 91 -3.67 -19.35 1.11
C THR A 91 -4.90 -18.86 1.87
N ASN A 92 -4.73 -18.18 3.00
CA ASN A 92 -5.80 -17.59 3.80
C ASN A 92 -6.05 -16.12 3.46
N GLY A 93 -5.34 -15.59 2.44
CA GLY A 93 -5.42 -14.19 2.05
C GLY A 93 -4.67 -13.24 2.97
N LYS A 94 -3.84 -13.75 3.91
CA LYS A 94 -2.97 -12.91 4.73
C LYS A 94 -1.81 -12.42 3.88
N TYR A 95 -1.66 -11.10 3.78
CA TYR A 95 -0.59 -10.47 3.02
C TYR A 95 0.45 -9.82 3.95
N THR A 96 1.66 -9.65 3.41
CA THR A 96 2.76 -8.89 4.03
C THR A 96 3.40 -7.99 2.98
N LEU A 97 3.48 -6.70 3.28
CA LEU A 97 4.13 -5.69 2.44
C LEU A 97 5.63 -5.68 2.74
N LYS A 98 6.48 -6.06 1.76
CA LYS A 98 7.91 -6.31 2.00
C LYS A 98 8.82 -5.18 1.54
N LYS A 99 8.50 -4.56 0.42
CA LYS A 99 9.38 -3.58 -0.24
C LYS A 99 8.55 -2.52 -0.93
N LYS A 100 9.03 -1.28 -0.93
CA LYS A 100 8.45 -0.17 -1.70
C LYS A 100 8.28 -0.55 -3.17
N GLY A 101 7.11 -0.27 -3.69
CA GLY A 101 6.76 -0.57 -5.07
C GLY A 101 5.26 -0.76 -5.26
N THR A 102 4.92 -1.28 -6.43
CA THR A 102 3.54 -1.65 -6.79
C THR A 102 3.50 -3.09 -7.26
N ALA A 103 2.50 -3.82 -6.82
CA ALA A 103 2.23 -5.18 -7.25
C ALA A 103 0.71 -5.40 -7.35
N THR A 104 0.30 -6.54 -7.89
CA THR A 104 -1.10 -6.94 -7.97
C THR A 104 -1.27 -8.28 -7.26
N ILE A 105 -2.21 -8.36 -6.33
CA ILE A 105 -2.70 -9.64 -5.82
C ILE A 105 -3.85 -10.08 -6.72
N THR A 106 -3.73 -11.27 -7.29
CA THR A 106 -4.80 -11.94 -8.04
C THR A 106 -5.48 -12.93 -7.11
N ALA A 107 -6.81 -12.82 -6.99
CA ALA A 107 -7.62 -13.72 -6.20
C ALA A 107 -8.65 -14.42 -7.10
N VAL A 108 -8.56 -15.74 -7.22
CA VAL A 108 -9.49 -16.57 -7.97
C VAL A 108 -10.44 -17.23 -6.98
N TYR A 109 -11.69 -16.85 -7.05
CA TYR A 109 -12.77 -17.34 -6.20
C TYR A 109 -13.52 -18.46 -6.93
N SER A 110 -13.83 -19.56 -6.25
CA SER A 110 -14.64 -20.64 -6.78
C SER A 110 -15.63 -21.16 -5.74
N CYS A 111 -16.85 -21.46 -6.19
CA CYS A 111 -17.91 -22.00 -5.36
C CYS A 111 -18.61 -23.16 -6.09
N LYS A 112 -18.73 -24.32 -5.43
CA LYS A 112 -19.55 -25.42 -5.92
C LYS A 112 -21.04 -25.12 -5.72
N LEU A 113 -21.80 -25.22 -6.79
CA LEU A 113 -23.24 -25.02 -6.79
C LEU A 113 -23.99 -26.30 -6.41
N GLN A 114 -25.29 -26.19 -6.14
CA GLN A 114 -26.11 -27.33 -5.71
C GLN A 114 -26.30 -28.37 -6.82
N ASP A 115 -26.21 -27.99 -8.08
CA ASP A 115 -26.29 -28.88 -9.25
C ASP A 115 -24.97 -29.58 -9.56
N GLY A 116 -23.90 -29.32 -8.74
CA GLY A 116 -22.57 -29.90 -8.90
C GLY A 116 -21.66 -29.11 -9.84
N SER A 117 -22.17 -28.05 -10.51
CA SER A 117 -21.34 -27.14 -11.31
C SER A 117 -20.46 -26.24 -10.41
N GLU A 118 -19.50 -25.55 -11.02
CA GLU A 118 -18.60 -24.65 -10.32
C GLU A 118 -18.70 -23.24 -10.93
N ALA A 119 -19.05 -22.25 -10.09
CA ALA A 119 -18.99 -20.85 -10.46
C ALA A 119 -17.62 -20.26 -10.06
N LYS A 120 -17.01 -19.48 -10.96
CA LYS A 120 -15.68 -18.87 -10.75
C LYS A 120 -15.69 -17.39 -11.10
N THR A 121 -14.93 -16.61 -10.34
CA THR A 121 -14.63 -15.22 -10.68
C THR A 121 -13.21 -14.84 -10.23
N THR A 122 -12.61 -13.86 -10.90
CA THR A 122 -11.26 -13.39 -10.58
C THR A 122 -11.32 -11.92 -10.23
N LYS A 123 -10.65 -11.54 -9.15
CA LYS A 123 -10.46 -10.13 -8.75
C LYS A 123 -8.97 -9.80 -8.72
N TYR A 124 -8.67 -8.59 -9.12
CA TYR A 124 -7.33 -8.01 -9.10
C TYR A 124 -7.30 -6.89 -8.08
N ILE A 125 -6.35 -6.97 -7.15
CA ILE A 125 -6.19 -6.03 -6.04
C ILE A 125 -4.87 -5.31 -6.26
N SER A 126 -4.94 -4.01 -6.52
CA SER A 126 -3.75 -3.16 -6.64
C SER A 126 -3.10 -3.00 -5.28
N VAL A 127 -1.79 -3.24 -5.19
CA VAL A 127 -1.03 -3.06 -3.95
C VAL A 127 0.01 -1.97 -4.17
N LYS A 128 0.01 -0.95 -3.31
CA LYS A 128 1.00 0.12 -3.29
C LYS A 128 1.70 0.17 -1.94
N VAL A 129 2.97 -0.17 -1.96
CA VAL A 129 3.83 -0.17 -0.76
C VAL A 129 4.67 1.10 -0.74
N LYS A 130 4.64 1.81 0.38
CA LYS A 130 5.45 3.00 0.64
C LYS A 130 6.58 2.67 1.62
N ASP A 131 7.68 3.41 1.54
CA ASP A 131 8.68 3.39 2.61
C ASP A 131 8.14 4.09 3.86
N HIS A 132 8.84 3.87 4.97
CA HIS A 132 8.70 4.70 6.14
C HIS A 132 9.33 6.07 5.89
N ASP A 133 8.73 7.11 6.44
CA ASP A 133 9.26 8.48 6.36
C ASP A 133 10.21 8.69 7.56
N PHE A 134 11.51 8.79 7.29
CA PHE A 134 12.53 9.09 8.31
C PHE A 134 12.92 10.57 8.22
N ALA A 135 12.84 11.28 9.34
CA ALA A 135 13.15 12.69 9.43
C ALA A 135 14.03 12.99 10.64
N ILE A 136 14.82 14.07 10.55
CA ILE A 136 15.56 14.65 11.67
C ILE A 136 14.90 16.00 12.00
N GLN A 137 14.50 16.18 13.23
CA GLN A 137 13.97 17.42 13.74
C GLN A 137 15.02 18.08 14.63
N ILE A 138 15.46 19.29 14.27
CA ILE A 138 16.40 20.08 15.06
C ILE A 138 15.55 21.09 15.86
N PRO A 139 15.78 21.22 17.18
CA PRO A 139 15.11 22.23 17.99
C PRO A 139 15.35 23.65 17.46
N GLU A 140 14.29 24.47 17.46
CA GLU A 140 14.34 25.81 16.88
C GLU A 140 15.33 26.74 17.59
N ASP A 141 15.52 26.55 18.89
CA ASP A 141 16.44 27.31 19.73
C ASP A 141 17.93 27.16 19.39
N VAL A 142 18.28 26.10 18.62
CA VAL A 142 19.64 25.88 18.12
C VAL A 142 19.80 26.14 16.63
N THR A 143 18.72 26.53 15.94
CA THR A 143 18.72 26.81 14.50
C THR A 143 18.97 28.29 14.24
N ASN A 144 19.93 28.67 13.37
CA ASN A 144 20.29 30.05 13.03
C ASN A 144 20.57 30.93 14.26
N ARG A 145 21.31 30.39 15.22
CA ARG A 145 21.61 31.05 16.50
C ARG A 145 22.86 31.88 16.41
N GLU A 146 22.82 33.09 17.00
CA GLU A 146 24.01 33.83 17.36
C GLU A 146 24.51 33.39 18.74
N ILE A 147 25.81 33.11 18.85
CA ILE A 147 26.46 32.62 20.06
C ILE A 147 27.74 33.43 20.27
N GLU A 148 28.13 33.60 21.51
CA GLU A 148 29.37 34.30 21.85
C GLU A 148 30.59 33.35 21.81
N VAL A 149 31.77 33.94 21.67
CA VAL A 149 33.02 33.16 21.79
C VAL A 149 33.09 32.54 23.18
N ASP A 150 33.56 31.30 23.28
CA ASP A 150 33.60 30.45 24.48
C ASP A 150 32.22 29.87 24.91
N ASP A 151 31.14 30.18 24.21
CA ASP A 151 29.86 29.51 24.45
C ASP A 151 29.96 27.98 24.17
N ILE A 152 29.34 27.25 25.07
CA ILE A 152 29.22 25.80 24.99
C ILE A 152 27.75 25.45 25.08
N GLY A 153 27.30 24.52 24.22
CA GLY A 153 25.93 24.02 24.27
C GLY A 153 25.80 22.61 23.73
N ILE A 154 24.58 22.13 23.75
CA ILE A 154 24.23 20.78 23.29
C ILE A 154 23.29 20.89 22.08
N ILE A 155 23.54 20.06 21.09
CA ILE A 155 22.65 19.80 19.97
C ILE A 155 22.00 18.43 20.22
N ALA A 156 20.68 18.40 20.39
CA ALA A 156 19.92 17.20 20.65
C ALA A 156 18.82 17.07 19.59
N PRO A 157 19.14 16.51 18.41
CA PRO A 157 18.14 16.28 17.37
C PRO A 157 17.17 15.17 17.77
N ASP A 158 15.92 15.29 17.39
CA ASP A 158 14.94 14.20 17.44
C ASP A 158 14.89 13.50 16.09
N CYS A 159 14.97 12.15 16.09
CA CYS A 159 14.83 11.34 14.90
C CYS A 159 13.45 10.72 14.87
N LEU A 160 12.72 10.96 13.81
CA LEU A 160 11.34 10.53 13.65
C LEU A 160 11.22 9.49 12.55
N LEU A 161 10.47 8.42 12.81
CA LEU A 161 10.01 7.46 11.82
C LEU A 161 8.49 7.49 11.83
N ASP A 162 7.89 7.97 10.74
CA ASP A 162 6.42 8.11 10.64
C ASP A 162 5.81 8.91 11.80
N GLU A 163 6.44 10.02 12.18
CA GLU A 163 6.05 10.90 13.29
C GLU A 163 6.32 10.35 14.71
N GLY A 164 6.78 9.10 14.84
CA GLY A 164 7.22 8.52 16.11
C GLY A 164 8.72 8.69 16.35
N SER A 165 9.13 9.10 17.56
CA SER A 165 10.55 9.19 17.94
C SER A 165 11.23 7.83 17.87
N VAL A 166 12.38 7.77 17.21
CA VAL A 166 13.22 6.56 17.10
C VAL A 166 14.68 6.86 17.36
N PHE A 167 15.42 5.85 17.81
CA PHE A 167 16.88 5.95 17.91
C PHE A 167 17.50 5.63 16.54
N PRO A 168 18.31 6.54 15.97
CA PRO A 168 19.01 6.27 14.73
C PRO A 168 20.07 5.18 14.94
N THR A 169 20.34 4.38 13.90
CA THR A 169 21.41 3.39 13.92
C THR A 169 22.78 4.07 13.94
N LYS A 170 22.86 5.25 13.34
CA LYS A 170 24.05 6.08 13.32
C LYS A 170 23.65 7.56 13.28
N LEU A 171 24.31 8.36 14.09
CA LEU A 171 24.18 9.80 14.11
C LEU A 171 25.57 10.44 14.06
N THR A 172 25.74 11.40 13.16
CA THR A 172 27.01 12.12 12.99
C THR A 172 26.77 13.62 12.94
N PHE A 173 27.72 14.36 13.48
CA PHE A 173 27.75 15.81 13.50
C PHE A 173 29.03 16.30 12.84
N ALA A 174 28.93 17.32 12.01
CA ALA A 174 30.07 17.90 11.34
C ALA A 174 29.93 19.43 11.27
N SER A 175 31.01 20.14 11.58
CA SER A 175 31.08 21.60 11.39
C SER A 175 31.81 21.92 10.09
N THR A 176 31.31 22.90 9.34
CA THR A 176 32.01 23.43 8.16
C THR A 176 33.29 24.18 8.51
N ASN A 177 33.43 24.64 9.76
CA ASN A 177 34.62 25.34 10.24
C ASN A 177 34.85 25.08 11.74
N ASN A 178 35.68 24.10 12.05
CA ASN A 178 36.00 23.72 13.42
C ASN A 178 36.88 24.73 14.18
N GLU A 179 37.44 25.74 13.49
CA GLU A 179 38.13 26.87 14.15
C GLU A 179 37.14 27.89 14.70
N VAL A 180 35.96 27.98 14.07
CA VAL A 180 34.87 28.88 14.51
C VAL A 180 33.99 28.18 15.52
N VAL A 181 33.43 27.03 15.14
CA VAL A 181 32.59 26.14 16.00
C VAL A 181 33.06 24.72 15.87
N SER A 182 33.57 24.13 16.93
CA SER A 182 33.80 22.67 16.97
C SER A 182 32.57 21.97 17.47
N VAL A 183 32.36 20.73 16.99
CA VAL A 183 31.26 19.84 17.41
C VAL A 183 31.83 18.46 17.71
N GLU A 184 31.42 17.88 18.83
CA GLU A 184 31.87 16.57 19.31
C GLU A 184 30.64 15.76 19.73
N SER A 185 30.50 14.52 19.22
CA SER A 185 29.45 13.62 19.64
C SER A 185 29.65 13.22 21.10
N VAL A 186 28.57 13.15 21.87
CA VAL A 186 28.60 12.66 23.25
C VAL A 186 28.33 11.14 23.21
N GLU A 187 29.30 10.37 23.74
CA GLU A 187 29.22 8.91 23.73
C GLU A 187 27.94 8.39 24.38
N ASN A 188 27.38 7.34 23.79
CA ASN A 188 26.13 6.67 24.23
C ASN A 188 24.91 7.59 24.31
N THR A 189 24.92 8.70 23.57
CA THR A 189 23.77 9.61 23.42
C THR A 189 23.52 9.94 21.96
N ASN A 190 22.33 10.50 21.67
CA ASN A 190 22.02 11.06 20.36
C ASN A 190 22.24 12.59 20.35
N THR A 191 23.29 13.04 21.03
CA THR A 191 23.58 14.47 21.16
C THR A 191 25.03 14.78 20.79
N ALA A 192 25.28 16.07 20.51
CA ALA A 192 26.62 16.57 20.38
C ALA A 192 26.81 17.86 21.20
N LYS A 193 28.01 18.05 21.71
CA LYS A 193 28.47 19.27 22.34
C LYS A 193 29.11 20.17 21.28
N TYR A 194 28.68 21.42 21.21
CA TYR A 194 29.38 22.42 20.41
C TYR A 194 30.17 23.38 21.33
N THR A 195 31.23 23.98 20.77
CA THR A 195 32.03 25.01 21.41
C THR A 195 32.34 26.08 20.39
N ALA A 196 31.95 27.35 20.68
CA ALA A 196 32.32 28.51 19.89
C ALA A 196 33.72 28.94 20.24
N LYS A 197 34.66 28.89 19.28
CA LYS A 197 36.09 29.15 19.52
C LYS A 197 36.56 30.50 19.03
N LYS A 198 35.92 31.03 17.98
CA LYS A 198 36.37 32.26 17.31
C LYS A 198 35.17 32.94 16.63
N ALA A 199 35.21 34.23 16.53
CA ALA A 199 34.23 34.99 15.75
C ALA A 199 34.25 34.58 14.28
N GLY A 200 33.07 34.35 13.70
CA GLY A 200 32.88 33.89 12.34
C GLY A 200 31.55 33.15 12.18
N THR A 201 31.37 32.54 11.03
CA THR A 201 30.19 31.73 10.72
C THR A 201 30.61 30.26 10.46
N ALA A 202 29.89 29.33 11.03
CA ALA A 202 30.00 27.90 10.73
C ALA A 202 28.61 27.29 10.66
N THR A 203 28.46 26.24 9.83
CA THR A 203 27.24 25.43 9.77
C THR A 203 27.55 24.07 10.37
N VAL A 204 26.74 23.66 11.34
CA VAL A 204 26.79 22.29 11.88
C VAL A 204 25.74 21.46 11.14
N THR A 205 26.20 20.39 10.51
CA THR A 205 25.34 19.43 9.81
C THR A 205 25.14 18.21 10.68
N VAL A 206 23.89 17.78 10.82
CA VAL A 206 23.49 16.54 11.47
C VAL A 206 23.08 15.54 10.42
N THR A 207 23.65 14.34 10.44
CA THR A 207 23.29 13.24 9.54
C THR A 207 22.91 12.03 10.37
N ALA A 208 21.74 11.46 10.11
CA ALA A 208 21.26 10.26 10.77
C ALA A 208 20.99 9.16 9.75
N GLU A 209 21.32 7.93 10.13
CA GLU A 209 20.96 6.71 9.41
C GLU A 209 20.05 5.89 10.31
N TYR A 210 18.97 5.34 9.74
CA TYR A 210 18.07 4.42 10.42
C TYR A 210 18.00 3.12 9.63
N GLN A 211 18.28 2.00 10.29
CA GLN A 211 18.07 0.66 9.72
C GLN A 211 17.05 -0.06 10.61
N PRO A 212 15.88 -0.41 10.06
CA PRO A 212 14.91 -1.22 10.80
C PRO A 212 15.57 -2.56 11.18
N VAL A 213 15.39 -2.99 12.43
CA VAL A 213 15.79 -4.34 12.85
C VAL A 213 14.82 -5.33 12.21
N GLU A 214 15.31 -6.31 11.45
CA GLU A 214 14.46 -7.35 10.87
C GLU A 214 13.65 -8.03 11.98
N GLY A 215 12.29 -7.94 11.88
CA GLY A 215 11.36 -8.58 12.81
C GLY A 215 10.83 -7.70 13.95
N GLY A 216 11.15 -6.44 14.00
CA GLY A 216 10.70 -5.50 15.04
C GLY A 216 9.80 -4.41 14.49
N TYR A 217 8.49 -4.68 14.43
CA TYR A 217 7.38 -3.72 14.44
C TYR A 217 6.29 -4.27 15.36
#